data_604b812623e7517748dfcc4906430af1
#
_entry.id   604b812623e7517748dfcc4906430af1
#
_cell.length_a   1.000
_cell.length_b   1.000
_cell.length_c   1.000
_cell.angle_alpha   90.00
_cell.angle_beta   90.00
_cell.angle_gamma   90.00
#
_symmetry.space_group_name_H-M   'P 1'
#
loop_
_entity.id
_entity.type
_entity.pdbx_description
1 polymer ?
#
loop_
_entity_poly.entity_id
_entity_poly.type
_entity_poly.pdbx_seq_one_letter_code
_entity_poly.pdbx_strand_id
1 'polypeptide(L)'
;MFRTHTCGELRISDANKQVTLSGWVQRSRKMGGMTFIDLRDRYGITQLVFNEEINAELCERANKLGREFVIQITGTVNERFSKNANIPTGDIEIIVSELNVLNTAMTPPFTIEDNTDGGDDIRMKYRYLDLRRNAVRSNLELRHKMTIEVRKYLDSLGFIEVETPVLIGSTPEGARDFVVPSRMNPGQFYALPQSPQTLKQLLMVSGFDRYFQIAKCFRDEDLRADRQPEFTQIDCEMSFVEQEDIITTFEGMAKHLFKTLRGVELTEPFPRMAWADAMKYYGSDKPDLRFGMKFVELMDIMKGYGFSVFDNAAYIGGICAEGAATYTRKQLDALTEFVKKPQIGAKGMVYARIEADGTVKSSVDKFYTQEVLQKMKEALGAKPGDLILILSGDDAMKTRKQLCELRLEMGSQLGLRDKNKFVCLWVIDFPMFEWSEEEGRLMAMHHPFTHPKDEDIPLLDTDPAAVRADAYDMVVNGVEVGGGSIRIHDAKLQAKMFEILGFTPEKAEAQFGFLMNAFKYGAPPHGGLAYGLDRWVSLFAGLDSIRDCIAFPKNNSGRDVMLDAPSAIDQTQLDELNLIVDIKE
;
A
#
# COMPACT_ATOMS: atom_id res chain seq x y z
N MET A 1 -3.99 0.46 41.31
CA MET A 1 -3.91 -0.07 39.92
C MET A 1 -4.84 -1.26 39.83
N PHE A 2 -5.55 -1.44 38.71
CA PHE A 2 -6.47 -2.58 38.53
C PHE A 2 -5.77 -3.91 38.19
N ARG A 3 -4.47 -3.94 38.04
CA ARG A 3 -3.69 -5.15 37.78
C ARG A 3 -2.25 -5.00 38.24
N THR A 4 -1.65 -6.11 38.68
CA THR A 4 -0.21 -6.22 38.99
C THR A 4 0.58 -6.69 37.80
N HIS A 5 -0.02 -7.54 36.93
CA HIS A 5 0.57 -8.15 35.76
C HIS A 5 -0.40 -8.10 34.58
N THR A 6 0.13 -8.24 33.37
CA THR A 6 -0.66 -8.41 32.15
C THR A 6 -1.02 -9.90 31.94
N CYS A 7 -2.01 -10.16 31.07
CA CYS A 7 -2.40 -11.54 30.73
C CYS A 7 -1.39 -12.28 29.84
N GLY A 8 -0.29 -11.66 29.46
CA GLY A 8 0.73 -12.26 28.58
C GLY A 8 2.11 -12.46 29.20
N GLU A 9 2.38 -11.91 30.40
CA GLU A 9 3.74 -11.85 30.92
C GLU A 9 4.10 -12.97 31.92
N LEU A 10 3.13 -13.58 32.58
CA LEU A 10 3.37 -14.61 33.60
C LEU A 10 3.95 -15.90 33.01
N ARG A 11 4.88 -16.51 33.74
CA ARG A 11 5.58 -17.74 33.36
C ARG A 11 5.61 -18.70 34.55
N ILE A 12 6.13 -19.93 34.33
CA ILE A 12 6.28 -20.94 35.38
C ILE A 12 7.16 -20.45 36.54
N SER A 13 8.10 -19.53 36.29
CA SER A 13 8.94 -18.89 37.31
C SER A 13 8.14 -18.02 38.29
N ASP A 14 6.89 -17.69 37.95
CA ASP A 14 6.00 -16.89 38.79
C ASP A 14 5.07 -17.77 39.63
N ALA A 15 5.21 -19.09 39.61
CA ALA A 15 4.41 -20.02 40.40
C ALA A 15 4.43 -19.66 41.89
N ASN A 16 3.27 -19.83 42.54
CA ASN A 16 2.98 -19.47 43.93
C ASN A 16 2.92 -17.97 44.22
N LYS A 17 3.10 -17.07 43.24
CA LYS A 17 2.87 -15.64 43.45
C LYS A 17 1.39 -15.32 43.44
N GLN A 18 0.99 -14.40 44.32
CA GLN A 18 -0.35 -13.80 44.26
C GLN A 18 -0.34 -12.65 43.24
N VAL A 19 -1.28 -12.66 42.32
CA VAL A 19 -1.39 -11.67 41.25
C VAL A 19 -2.79 -11.15 41.09
N THR A 20 -2.93 -9.93 40.60
CA THR A 20 -4.20 -9.35 40.15
C THR A 20 -4.12 -9.12 38.64
N LEU A 21 -5.08 -9.70 37.90
CA LEU A 21 -5.21 -9.52 36.43
C LEU A 21 -6.54 -8.82 36.13
N SER A 22 -6.56 -8.06 35.05
CA SER A 22 -7.76 -7.46 34.49
C SER A 22 -7.77 -7.61 32.96
N GLY A 23 -8.94 -7.94 32.42
CA GLY A 23 -9.07 -8.17 30.97
C GLY A 23 -10.50 -8.51 30.58
N TRP A 24 -10.64 -8.98 29.37
CA TRP A 24 -11.89 -9.44 28.77
C TRP A 24 -12.01 -10.96 28.84
N VAL A 25 -13.20 -11.47 29.19
CA VAL A 25 -13.54 -12.89 29.13
C VAL A 25 -13.64 -13.31 27.66
N GLN A 26 -12.65 -14.03 27.17
CA GLN A 26 -12.67 -14.53 25.80
C GLN A 26 -13.51 -15.79 25.67
N ARG A 27 -13.31 -16.75 26.56
CA ARG A 27 -13.99 -18.04 26.57
C ARG A 27 -14.22 -18.53 27.99
N SER A 28 -15.35 -19.16 28.23
CA SER A 28 -15.66 -19.87 29.49
C SER A 28 -16.02 -21.32 29.19
N ARG A 29 -15.52 -22.25 29.99
CA ARG A 29 -15.75 -23.69 29.87
C ARG A 29 -15.99 -24.29 31.23
N LYS A 30 -17.09 -25.04 31.37
CA LYS A 30 -17.42 -25.78 32.59
C LYS A 30 -17.07 -27.26 32.41
N MET A 31 -16.26 -27.81 33.28
CA MET A 31 -15.83 -29.23 33.26
C MET A 31 -15.84 -29.78 34.68
N GLY A 32 -16.82 -30.64 34.99
CA GLY A 32 -17.03 -31.13 36.33
C GLY A 32 -17.35 -30.00 37.29
N GLY A 33 -16.77 -29.98 38.48
CA GLY A 33 -16.85 -28.94 39.49
C GLY A 33 -15.95 -27.72 39.27
N MET A 34 -15.36 -27.58 38.06
CA MET A 34 -14.44 -26.48 37.74
C MET A 34 -14.95 -25.63 36.58
N THR A 35 -14.71 -24.32 36.66
CA THR A 35 -14.91 -23.39 35.55
C THR A 35 -13.59 -22.80 35.14
N PHE A 36 -13.27 -22.93 33.83
CA PHE A 36 -12.08 -22.39 33.22
C PHE A 36 -12.45 -21.18 32.36
N ILE A 37 -11.75 -20.07 32.57
CA ILE A 37 -11.93 -18.84 31.80
C ILE A 37 -10.62 -18.42 31.17
N ASP A 38 -10.64 -18.17 29.87
CA ASP A 38 -9.54 -17.56 29.16
C ASP A 38 -9.72 -16.03 29.28
N LEU A 39 -8.90 -15.39 30.11
CA LEU A 39 -8.85 -13.94 30.29
C LEU A 39 -7.84 -13.34 29.30
N ARG A 40 -8.29 -12.38 28.50
CA ARG A 40 -7.48 -11.74 27.45
C ARG A 40 -7.28 -10.26 27.74
N ASP A 41 -6.07 -9.78 27.50
CA ASP A 41 -5.78 -8.36 27.32
C ASP A 41 -4.98 -8.13 26.03
N ARG A 42 -4.40 -6.95 25.87
CA ARG A 42 -3.55 -6.64 24.70
C ARG A 42 -2.32 -7.55 24.60
N TYR A 43 -1.80 -8.03 25.71
CA TYR A 43 -0.49 -8.69 25.80
C TYR A 43 -0.59 -10.22 25.68
N GLY A 44 -1.79 -10.78 25.91
CA GLY A 44 -1.98 -12.21 25.77
C GLY A 44 -3.25 -12.73 26.43
N ILE A 45 -3.22 -14.04 26.71
CA ILE A 45 -4.32 -14.79 27.30
C ILE A 45 -3.76 -15.58 28.49
N THR A 46 -4.47 -15.55 29.63
CA THR A 46 -4.17 -16.37 30.79
C THR A 46 -5.39 -17.17 31.20
N GLN A 47 -5.23 -18.47 31.46
CA GLN A 47 -6.28 -19.33 31.97
C GLN A 47 -6.53 -19.05 33.44
N LEU A 48 -7.78 -18.84 33.81
CA LEU A 48 -8.29 -18.73 35.16
C LEU A 48 -9.01 -20.02 35.54
N VAL A 49 -8.88 -20.45 36.78
CA VAL A 49 -9.54 -21.65 37.32
C VAL A 49 -10.37 -21.24 38.54
N PHE A 50 -11.65 -21.60 38.50
CA PHE A 50 -12.58 -21.50 39.61
C PHE A 50 -12.99 -22.93 39.98
N ASN A 51 -12.75 -23.33 41.24
CA ASN A 51 -13.05 -24.66 41.73
C ASN A 51 -14.20 -24.60 42.76
N GLU A 52 -15.26 -25.34 42.47
CA GLU A 52 -16.45 -25.41 43.31
C GLU A 52 -16.16 -25.98 44.69
N GLU A 53 -15.23 -26.95 44.81
CA GLU A 53 -14.82 -27.53 46.08
C GLU A 53 -14.08 -26.54 46.97
N ILE A 54 -13.39 -25.54 46.37
CA ILE A 54 -12.66 -24.51 47.13
C ILE A 54 -13.60 -23.36 47.49
N ASN A 55 -14.39 -22.87 46.52
CA ASN A 55 -15.32 -21.78 46.71
C ASN A 55 -16.51 -21.86 45.73
N ALA A 56 -17.58 -22.49 46.16
CA ALA A 56 -18.79 -22.72 45.37
C ALA A 56 -19.46 -21.41 44.91
N GLU A 57 -19.53 -20.38 45.79
CA GLU A 57 -20.13 -19.09 45.47
C GLU A 57 -19.35 -18.37 44.37
N LEU A 58 -18.01 -18.37 44.45
CA LEU A 58 -17.14 -17.76 43.45
C LEU A 58 -17.25 -18.48 42.10
N CYS A 59 -17.34 -19.81 42.11
CA CYS A 59 -17.53 -20.63 40.92
C CYS A 59 -18.89 -20.36 40.27
N GLU A 60 -19.98 -20.22 41.08
CA GLU A 60 -21.30 -19.83 40.57
C GLU A 60 -21.29 -18.44 39.91
N ARG A 61 -20.58 -17.48 40.51
CA ARG A 61 -20.40 -16.14 39.92
C ARG A 61 -19.63 -16.22 38.60
N ALA A 62 -18.58 -17.03 38.52
CA ALA A 62 -17.81 -17.24 37.31
C ALA A 62 -18.64 -17.86 36.17
N ASN A 63 -19.57 -18.77 36.51
CA ASN A 63 -20.48 -19.40 35.56
C ASN A 63 -21.47 -18.43 34.89
N LYS A 64 -21.70 -17.26 35.50
CA LYS A 64 -22.60 -16.20 34.98
C LYS A 64 -21.86 -15.19 34.09
N LEU A 65 -20.54 -15.33 33.91
CA LEU A 65 -19.76 -14.43 33.08
C LEU A 65 -20.02 -14.69 31.60
N GLY A 66 -20.38 -13.62 30.89
CA GLY A 66 -20.52 -13.63 29.42
C GLY A 66 -19.21 -13.34 28.70
N ARG A 67 -19.18 -13.65 27.40
CA ARG A 67 -18.06 -13.23 26.53
C ARG A 67 -17.91 -11.72 26.57
N GLU A 68 -16.66 -11.26 26.53
CA GLU A 68 -16.26 -9.86 26.51
C GLU A 68 -16.64 -9.06 27.78
N PHE A 69 -17.12 -9.73 28.85
CA PHE A 69 -17.20 -9.06 30.15
C PHE A 69 -15.81 -8.62 30.58
N VAL A 70 -15.71 -7.43 31.15
CA VAL A 70 -14.47 -6.91 31.72
C VAL A 70 -14.42 -7.30 33.19
N ILE A 71 -13.42 -8.08 33.54
CA ILE A 71 -13.28 -8.57 34.92
C ILE A 71 -11.90 -8.26 35.50
N GLN A 72 -11.85 -8.17 36.80
CA GLN A 72 -10.65 -8.18 37.61
C GLN A 72 -10.68 -9.42 38.49
N ILE A 73 -9.55 -10.11 38.55
CA ILE A 73 -9.39 -11.24 39.48
C ILE A 73 -8.15 -11.06 40.34
N THR A 74 -8.16 -11.62 41.53
CA THR A 74 -6.98 -11.87 42.34
C THR A 74 -6.86 -13.39 42.53
N GLY A 75 -5.64 -13.92 42.43
CA GLY A 75 -5.44 -15.35 42.58
C GLY A 75 -3.96 -15.72 42.59
N THR A 76 -3.69 -17.01 42.77
CA THR A 76 -2.36 -17.57 42.87
C THR A 76 -1.95 -18.21 41.51
N VAL A 77 -0.75 -17.94 41.07
CA VAL A 77 -0.18 -18.56 39.86
C VAL A 77 0.19 -20.01 40.18
N ASN A 78 -0.39 -20.94 39.46
CA ASN A 78 -0.11 -22.37 39.59
C ASN A 78 0.41 -22.94 38.26
N GLU A 79 1.19 -24.02 38.34
CA GLU A 79 1.55 -24.81 37.18
C GLU A 79 0.30 -25.49 36.62
N ARG A 80 0.10 -25.38 35.30
CA ARG A 80 -1.05 -25.96 34.62
C ARG A 80 -0.87 -27.47 34.44
N PHE A 81 -1.88 -28.24 34.79
CA PHE A 81 -1.87 -29.67 34.62
C PHE A 81 -1.78 -30.07 33.11
N SER A 82 -2.61 -29.48 32.29
CA SER A 82 -2.59 -29.70 30.82
C SER A 82 -2.01 -28.47 30.15
N LYS A 83 -0.70 -28.51 29.82
CA LYS A 83 0.04 -27.40 29.23
C LYS A 83 -0.46 -27.09 27.81
N ASN A 84 -0.42 -25.81 27.44
CA ASN A 84 -0.80 -25.34 26.10
C ASN A 84 0.38 -24.60 25.44
N ALA A 85 1.10 -25.28 24.56
CA ALA A 85 2.26 -24.73 23.86
C ALA A 85 1.92 -23.59 22.87
N ASN A 86 0.63 -23.35 22.58
CA ASN A 86 0.22 -22.35 21.59
C ASN A 86 0.17 -20.92 22.16
N ILE A 87 0.26 -20.75 23.48
CA ILE A 87 0.28 -19.45 24.14
C ILE A 87 1.46 -19.33 25.11
N PRO A 88 2.09 -18.15 25.23
CA PRO A 88 3.26 -17.96 26.09
C PRO A 88 3.03 -18.26 27.59
N THR A 89 1.79 -18.11 28.06
CA THR A 89 1.35 -18.39 29.44
C THR A 89 0.81 -19.82 29.61
N GLY A 90 0.99 -20.68 28.61
CA GLY A 90 0.35 -22.01 28.56
C GLY A 90 0.85 -23.01 29.59
N ASP A 91 1.94 -22.73 30.29
CA ASP A 91 2.46 -23.55 31.38
C ASP A 91 1.83 -23.23 32.73
N ILE A 92 1.08 -22.12 32.85
CA ILE A 92 0.49 -21.64 34.11
C ILE A 92 -1.01 -21.41 33.99
N GLU A 93 -1.66 -21.42 35.12
CA GLU A 93 -3.04 -21.00 35.32
C GLU A 93 -3.18 -20.24 36.64
N ILE A 94 -4.23 -19.46 36.79
CA ILE A 94 -4.48 -18.72 38.03
C ILE A 94 -5.63 -19.38 38.78
N ILE A 95 -5.35 -19.86 39.99
CA ILE A 95 -6.38 -20.29 40.92
C ILE A 95 -6.96 -19.03 41.56
N VAL A 96 -8.19 -18.70 41.18
CA VAL A 96 -8.83 -17.43 41.55
C VAL A 96 -9.36 -17.49 42.96
N SER A 97 -9.03 -16.45 43.75
CA SER A 97 -9.55 -16.23 45.10
C SER A 97 -10.59 -15.12 45.17
N GLU A 98 -10.50 -14.12 44.27
CA GLU A 98 -11.44 -12.99 44.22
C GLU A 98 -11.82 -12.67 42.75
N LEU A 99 -13.09 -12.31 42.56
CA LEU A 99 -13.63 -11.91 41.26
C LEU A 99 -14.43 -10.61 41.41
N ASN A 100 -14.09 -9.62 40.60
CA ASN A 100 -14.84 -8.39 40.46
C ASN A 100 -15.23 -8.18 39.00
N VAL A 101 -16.52 -8.01 38.71
CA VAL A 101 -17.02 -7.65 37.39
C VAL A 101 -16.94 -6.14 37.23
N LEU A 102 -16.00 -5.65 36.43
CA LEU A 102 -15.81 -4.22 36.20
C LEU A 102 -16.85 -3.66 35.23
N ASN A 103 -17.20 -4.45 34.21
CA ASN A 103 -18.28 -4.10 33.28
C ASN A 103 -18.85 -5.36 32.61
N THR A 104 -20.13 -5.32 32.30
CA THR A 104 -20.81 -6.35 31.51
C THR A 104 -20.71 -6.03 30.00
N ALA A 105 -20.98 -7.00 29.14
CA ALA A 105 -21.02 -6.83 27.70
C ALA A 105 -22.22 -7.55 27.09
N MET A 106 -22.75 -7.01 26.02
CA MET A 106 -23.63 -7.76 25.11
C MET A 106 -22.85 -8.82 24.35
N THR A 107 -23.54 -9.83 23.85
CA THR A 107 -22.91 -10.80 22.94
C THR A 107 -22.36 -10.08 21.70
N PRO A 108 -21.05 -10.23 21.40
CA PRO A 108 -20.47 -9.60 20.21
C PRO A 108 -21.16 -10.07 18.92
N PRO A 109 -21.27 -9.21 17.90
CA PRO A 109 -21.90 -9.55 16.63
C PRO A 109 -21.07 -10.52 15.78
N PHE A 110 -19.83 -10.78 16.16
CA PHE A 110 -18.92 -11.77 15.55
C PHE A 110 -17.91 -12.26 16.59
N THR A 111 -17.25 -13.37 16.30
CA THR A 111 -16.23 -13.96 17.17
C THR A 111 -14.95 -13.11 17.18
N ILE A 112 -14.51 -12.67 18.36
CA ILE A 112 -13.30 -11.86 18.55
C ILE A 112 -12.10 -12.82 18.70
N GLU A 113 -11.77 -13.49 17.63
CA GLU A 113 -10.61 -14.40 17.48
C GLU A 113 -9.98 -14.18 16.11
N ASP A 114 -8.73 -14.62 15.90
CA ASP A 114 -8.04 -14.41 14.62
C ASP A 114 -8.79 -15.05 13.45
N ASN A 115 -9.36 -16.24 13.66
CA ASN A 115 -10.30 -16.86 12.73
C ASN A 115 -11.74 -16.44 13.10
N THR A 116 -12.18 -15.31 12.57
CA THR A 116 -13.51 -14.75 12.84
C THR A 116 -14.54 -15.19 11.81
N ASP A 117 -15.82 -15.25 12.22
CA ASP A 117 -17.01 -15.43 11.37
C ASP A 117 -17.59 -14.08 10.88
N GLY A 118 -17.00 -12.96 11.27
CA GLY A 118 -17.42 -11.62 10.87
C GLY A 118 -17.00 -11.25 9.44
N GLY A 119 -17.96 -10.92 8.57
CA GLY A 119 -17.70 -10.32 7.27
C GLY A 119 -17.20 -8.88 7.38
N ASP A 120 -16.66 -8.33 6.29
CA ASP A 120 -16.03 -7.00 6.28
C ASP A 120 -16.96 -5.89 6.77
N ASP A 121 -18.22 -5.87 6.33
CA ASP A 121 -19.18 -4.82 6.69
C ASP A 121 -19.44 -4.76 8.20
N ILE A 122 -19.65 -5.93 8.83
CA ILE A 122 -19.91 -5.97 10.26
C ILE A 122 -18.66 -5.66 11.07
N ARG A 123 -17.48 -6.08 10.61
CA ARG A 123 -16.20 -5.76 11.26
C ARG A 123 -15.88 -4.26 11.15
N MET A 124 -16.22 -3.62 10.06
CA MET A 124 -16.06 -2.17 9.90
C MET A 124 -17.04 -1.39 10.77
N LYS A 125 -18.29 -1.85 10.88
CA LYS A 125 -19.31 -1.22 11.75
C LYS A 125 -18.93 -1.31 13.23
N TYR A 126 -18.37 -2.44 13.66
CA TYR A 126 -17.92 -2.68 15.02
C TYR A 126 -16.39 -2.72 15.10
N ARG A 127 -15.73 -1.77 14.43
CA ARG A 127 -14.26 -1.76 14.29
C ARG A 127 -13.52 -1.80 15.61
N TYR A 128 -14.06 -1.18 16.67
CA TYR A 128 -13.50 -1.26 18.02
C TYR A 128 -13.49 -2.68 18.62
N LEU A 129 -14.35 -3.60 18.15
CA LEU A 129 -14.30 -5.01 18.49
C LEU A 129 -13.29 -5.76 17.60
N ASP A 130 -13.26 -5.46 16.32
CA ASP A 130 -12.31 -6.04 15.37
C ASP A 130 -10.86 -5.72 15.76
N LEU A 131 -10.60 -4.53 16.29
CA LEU A 131 -9.30 -4.10 16.81
C LEU A 131 -8.82 -4.90 18.04
N ARG A 132 -9.71 -5.64 18.73
CA ARG A 132 -9.31 -6.58 19.80
C ARG A 132 -8.68 -7.86 19.25
N ARG A 133 -8.87 -8.18 17.97
CA ARG A 133 -8.30 -9.36 17.33
C ARG A 133 -6.81 -9.15 17.10
N ASN A 134 -6.02 -10.20 17.39
CA ASN A 134 -4.57 -10.12 17.24
C ASN A 134 -4.16 -9.88 15.77
N ALA A 135 -4.87 -10.49 14.82
CA ALA A 135 -4.61 -10.33 13.39
C ALA A 135 -4.67 -8.86 12.90
N VAL A 136 -5.53 -8.01 13.51
CA VAL A 136 -5.62 -6.58 13.15
C VAL A 136 -4.70 -5.74 14.03
N ARG A 137 -4.67 -6.02 15.34
CA ARG A 137 -3.86 -5.26 16.29
C ARG A 137 -2.36 -5.33 15.97
N SER A 138 -1.85 -6.51 15.60
CA SER A 138 -0.44 -6.69 15.25
C SER A 138 0.01 -5.81 14.09
N ASN A 139 -0.88 -5.51 13.13
CA ASN A 139 -0.59 -4.61 12.03
C ASN A 139 -0.41 -3.16 12.51
N LEU A 140 -1.23 -2.72 13.49
CA LEU A 140 -1.09 -1.40 14.10
C LEU A 140 0.15 -1.30 14.99
N GLU A 141 0.52 -2.37 15.67
CA GLU A 141 1.77 -2.46 16.43
C GLU A 141 2.99 -2.41 15.49
N LEU A 142 2.93 -3.08 14.33
CA LEU A 142 3.95 -2.97 13.30
C LEU A 142 4.04 -1.55 12.75
N ARG A 143 2.89 -0.91 12.47
CA ARG A 143 2.83 0.50 12.04
C ARG A 143 3.51 1.42 13.05
N HIS A 144 3.20 1.25 14.34
CA HIS A 144 3.83 2.02 15.41
C HIS A 144 5.36 1.83 15.42
N LYS A 145 5.83 0.58 15.41
CA LYS A 145 7.27 0.27 15.39
C LYS A 145 7.96 0.87 14.16
N MET A 146 7.34 0.73 12.98
CA MET A 146 7.87 1.31 11.74
C MET A 146 8.02 2.83 11.85
N THR A 147 7.02 3.53 12.35
CA THR A 147 7.07 4.99 12.55
C THR A 147 8.20 5.40 13.50
N ILE A 148 8.41 4.65 14.58
CA ILE A 148 9.52 4.92 15.52
C ILE A 148 10.88 4.69 14.84
N GLU A 149 11.05 3.61 14.08
CA GLU A 149 12.32 3.32 13.41
C GLU A 149 12.62 4.32 12.28
N VAL A 150 11.60 4.79 11.55
CA VAL A 150 11.74 5.89 10.59
C VAL A 150 12.26 7.17 11.26
N ARG A 151 11.65 7.58 12.39
CA ARG A 151 12.10 8.75 13.14
C ARG A 151 13.54 8.62 13.62
N LYS A 152 13.90 7.48 14.18
CA LYS A 152 15.28 7.22 14.63
C LYS A 152 16.29 7.31 13.48
N TYR A 153 15.96 6.71 12.33
CA TYR A 153 16.84 6.72 11.17
C TYR A 153 17.04 8.15 10.64
N LEU A 154 15.95 8.88 10.41
CA LEU A 154 16.00 10.23 9.87
C LEU A 154 16.66 11.23 10.84
N ASP A 155 16.34 11.15 12.14
CA ASP A 155 17.02 11.95 13.19
C ASP A 155 18.53 11.71 13.19
N SER A 156 18.97 10.45 13.05
CA SER A 156 20.39 10.11 13.00
C SER A 156 21.15 10.73 11.81
N LEU A 157 20.41 11.11 10.76
CA LEU A 157 20.94 11.80 9.58
C LEU A 157 20.74 13.32 9.62
N GLY A 158 20.27 13.88 10.74
CA GLY A 158 20.06 15.30 10.94
C GLY A 158 18.81 15.87 10.29
N PHE A 159 17.82 15.04 10.00
CA PHE A 159 16.50 15.52 9.58
C PHE A 159 15.72 16.10 10.76
N ILE A 160 14.97 17.16 10.50
CA ILE A 160 14.10 17.81 11.48
C ILE A 160 12.65 17.47 11.12
N GLU A 161 11.89 16.91 12.08
CA GLU A 161 10.44 16.70 11.92
C GLU A 161 9.71 18.03 12.10
N VAL A 162 9.04 18.51 11.05
CA VAL A 162 8.30 19.77 11.07
C VAL A 162 6.86 19.52 10.63
N GLU A 163 5.90 19.86 11.49
CA GLU A 163 4.48 19.81 11.14
C GLU A 163 4.11 20.97 10.22
N THR A 164 3.37 20.66 9.16
CA THR A 164 2.78 21.64 8.24
C THR A 164 1.27 21.75 8.48
N PRO A 165 0.63 22.89 8.19
CA PRO A 165 -0.80 23.06 8.41
C PRO A 165 -1.63 22.07 7.56
N VAL A 166 -2.75 21.62 8.13
CA VAL A 166 -3.78 20.81 7.46
C VAL A 166 -4.83 21.70 6.78
N LEU A 167 -5.10 22.90 7.28
CA LEU A 167 -5.97 23.88 6.66
C LEU A 167 -5.14 24.80 5.75
N ILE A 168 -5.13 24.54 4.46
CA ILE A 168 -4.34 25.28 3.46
C ILE A 168 -5.24 25.87 2.36
N GLY A 169 -4.66 26.60 1.42
CA GLY A 169 -5.32 26.95 0.16
C GLY A 169 -5.35 25.76 -0.80
N SER A 170 -6.32 25.72 -1.70
CA SER A 170 -6.36 24.70 -2.76
C SER A 170 -5.10 24.75 -3.62
N THR A 171 -4.43 23.61 -3.75
CA THR A 171 -3.25 23.43 -4.61
C THR A 171 -3.46 22.19 -5.46
N PRO A 172 -3.76 22.33 -6.76
CA PRO A 172 -4.03 21.18 -7.61
C PRO A 172 -2.76 20.34 -7.83
N GLU A 173 -2.75 19.13 -7.26
CA GLU A 173 -1.67 18.15 -7.37
C GLU A 173 -2.10 16.87 -8.11
N GLY A 174 -3.17 16.96 -8.94
CA GLY A 174 -3.66 15.83 -9.74
C GLY A 174 -4.95 15.18 -9.24
N ALA A 175 -5.23 15.18 -7.93
CA ALA A 175 -6.49 14.74 -7.35
C ALA A 175 -7.44 15.92 -7.08
N ARG A 176 -8.70 15.63 -6.74
CA ARG A 176 -9.62 16.64 -6.19
C ARG A 176 -9.33 16.88 -4.72
N ASP A 177 -9.52 18.14 -4.29
CA ASP A 177 -9.36 18.52 -2.90
C ASP A 177 -10.63 18.25 -2.09
N PHE A 178 -10.47 17.82 -0.83
CA PHE A 178 -11.50 18.01 0.18
C PHE A 178 -11.46 19.46 0.67
N VAL A 179 -12.61 20.12 0.71
CA VAL A 179 -12.72 21.53 1.09
C VAL A 179 -13.46 21.71 2.41
N VAL A 180 -13.03 22.70 3.19
CA VAL A 180 -13.60 23.05 4.51
C VAL A 180 -14.02 24.52 4.47
N PRO A 181 -15.30 24.86 4.67
CA PRO A 181 -15.76 26.26 4.65
C PRO A 181 -15.19 27.05 5.84
N SER A 182 -14.91 28.34 5.62
CA SER A 182 -14.44 29.25 6.66
C SER A 182 -15.57 30.11 7.20
N ARG A 183 -15.94 29.94 8.47
CA ARG A 183 -16.93 30.81 9.13
C ARG A 183 -16.46 32.27 9.24
N MET A 184 -15.16 32.46 9.47
CA MET A 184 -14.57 33.80 9.64
C MET A 184 -14.42 34.57 8.33
N ASN A 185 -14.43 33.86 7.19
CA ASN A 185 -14.29 34.45 5.86
C ASN A 185 -15.41 33.89 4.96
N PRO A 186 -16.61 34.48 4.99
CA PRO A 186 -17.76 33.98 4.25
C PRO A 186 -17.47 33.82 2.75
N GLY A 187 -17.88 32.68 2.18
CA GLY A 187 -17.64 32.33 0.77
C GLY A 187 -16.22 31.87 0.44
N GLN A 188 -15.34 31.74 1.46
CA GLN A 188 -14.00 31.19 1.30
C GLN A 188 -13.87 29.83 1.96
N PHE A 189 -12.96 29.01 1.40
CA PHE A 189 -12.75 27.62 1.83
C PHE A 189 -11.28 27.37 2.05
N TYR A 190 -10.97 26.59 3.08
CA TYR A 190 -9.71 25.85 3.16
C TYR A 190 -9.80 24.59 2.34
N ALA A 191 -8.66 24.07 1.89
CA ALA A 191 -8.51 22.73 1.37
C ALA A 191 -7.70 21.88 2.34
N LEU A 192 -7.96 20.55 2.34
CA LEU A 192 -7.10 19.60 3.02
C LEU A 192 -5.95 19.20 2.09
N PRO A 193 -4.70 19.09 2.59
CA PRO A 193 -3.52 18.89 1.74
C PRO A 193 -3.50 17.50 1.08
N GLN A 194 -3.26 17.47 -0.22
CA GLN A 194 -2.98 16.21 -0.94
C GLN A 194 -1.59 15.67 -0.59
N SER A 195 -0.66 16.56 -0.33
CA SER A 195 0.67 16.34 0.24
C SER A 195 1.21 17.68 0.77
N PRO A 196 2.27 17.70 1.60
CA PRO A 196 2.90 18.95 2.02
C PRO A 196 3.91 19.52 0.99
N GLN A 197 3.74 19.24 -0.33
CA GLN A 197 4.72 19.51 -1.38
C GLN A 197 5.21 20.96 -1.41
N THR A 198 4.30 21.93 -1.48
CA THR A 198 4.68 23.34 -1.55
C THR A 198 5.30 23.85 -0.25
N LEU A 199 4.83 23.34 0.88
CA LEU A 199 5.30 23.74 2.21
C LEU A 199 6.70 23.21 2.52
N LYS A 200 7.01 21.96 2.14
CA LYS A 200 8.35 21.43 2.31
C LYS A 200 9.40 22.13 1.43
N GLN A 201 9.01 22.55 0.22
CA GLN A 201 9.88 23.40 -0.62
C GLN A 201 10.14 24.75 0.05
N LEU A 202 9.13 25.39 0.68
CA LEU A 202 9.32 26.60 1.47
C LEU A 202 10.25 26.38 2.67
N LEU A 203 10.23 25.21 3.31
CA LEU A 203 11.18 24.86 4.38
C LEU A 203 12.62 24.79 3.85
N MET A 204 12.82 24.30 2.61
CA MET A 204 14.16 24.33 1.98
C MET A 204 14.61 25.76 1.73
N VAL A 205 13.76 26.63 1.20
CA VAL A 205 14.03 28.08 1.05
C VAL A 205 14.32 28.72 2.42
N SER A 206 13.69 28.25 3.48
CA SER A 206 13.89 28.73 4.86
C SER A 206 15.18 28.18 5.51
N GLY A 207 15.96 27.35 4.83
CA GLY A 207 17.24 26.85 5.31
C GLY A 207 17.16 25.68 6.29
N PHE A 208 16.08 24.91 6.29
CA PHE A 208 15.96 23.71 7.15
C PHE A 208 16.84 22.55 6.69
N ASP A 209 17.33 22.55 5.47
CA ASP A 209 18.29 21.62 4.91
C ASP A 209 17.78 20.18 4.75
N ARG A 210 17.27 19.56 5.83
CA ARG A 210 16.71 18.21 5.85
C ARG A 210 15.43 18.19 6.68
N TYR A 211 14.33 17.97 6.01
CA TYR A 211 12.98 17.93 6.59
C TYR A 211 12.36 16.55 6.45
N PHE A 212 11.58 16.16 7.44
CA PHE A 212 10.59 15.09 7.29
C PHE A 212 9.33 15.38 8.11
N GLN A 213 8.27 14.64 7.76
CA GLN A 213 7.01 14.63 8.50
C GLN A 213 6.29 13.30 8.31
N ILE A 214 5.68 12.78 9.36
CA ILE A 214 4.68 11.71 9.23
C ILE A 214 3.35 12.41 8.94
N ALA A 215 3.10 12.67 7.66
CA ALA A 215 2.05 13.57 7.19
C ALA A 215 0.73 12.86 6.91
N LYS A 216 -0.38 13.44 7.38
CA LYS A 216 -1.73 13.09 6.90
C LYS A 216 -1.98 13.77 5.57
N CYS A 217 -2.40 12.97 4.58
CA CYS A 217 -2.72 13.42 3.23
C CYS A 217 -4.16 13.04 2.87
N PHE A 218 -4.79 13.85 2.02
CA PHE A 218 -6.19 13.73 1.67
C PHE A 218 -6.36 13.84 0.15
N ARG A 219 -7.06 12.87 -0.47
CA ARG A 219 -7.33 12.88 -1.91
C ARG A 219 -8.73 12.36 -2.17
N ASP A 220 -9.54 13.16 -2.86
CA ASP A 220 -10.87 12.76 -3.31
C ASP A 220 -10.75 12.05 -4.67
N GLU A 221 -10.45 10.77 -4.61
CA GLU A 221 -10.23 9.88 -5.74
C GLU A 221 -11.08 8.60 -5.60
N ASP A 222 -11.19 7.85 -6.70
CA ASP A 222 -11.79 6.52 -6.69
C ASP A 222 -11.02 5.58 -5.77
N LEU A 223 -11.74 4.92 -4.88
CA LEU A 223 -11.16 4.04 -3.88
C LEU A 223 -10.85 2.66 -4.45
N ARG A 224 -9.72 2.11 -4.01
CA ARG A 224 -9.23 0.77 -4.36
C ARG A 224 -8.68 0.09 -3.10
N ALA A 225 -8.26 -1.17 -3.21
CA ALA A 225 -7.68 -1.91 -2.10
C ALA A 225 -6.42 -1.23 -1.50
N ASP A 226 -5.69 -0.47 -2.31
CA ASP A 226 -4.46 0.25 -1.97
C ASP A 226 -4.64 1.78 -1.88
N ARG A 227 -5.90 2.28 -1.88
CA ARG A 227 -6.23 3.71 -1.78
C ARG A 227 -7.29 3.98 -0.73
N GLN A 228 -7.07 5.05 0.04
CA GLN A 228 -8.01 5.62 1.01
C GLN A 228 -8.10 7.13 0.79
N PRO A 229 -9.25 7.78 1.08
CA PRO A 229 -9.39 9.22 0.88
C PRO A 229 -8.51 10.02 1.86
N GLU A 230 -8.14 9.42 2.97
CA GLU A 230 -7.13 9.90 3.91
C GLU A 230 -6.10 8.80 4.18
N PHE A 231 -4.82 9.13 4.06
CA PHE A 231 -3.70 8.21 4.21
C PHE A 231 -2.50 8.90 4.84
N THR A 232 -1.44 8.16 5.12
CA THR A 232 -0.26 8.72 5.79
C THR A 232 0.97 8.53 4.92
N GLN A 233 1.76 9.62 4.79
CA GLN A 233 3.06 9.59 4.13
C GLN A 233 4.20 9.81 5.14
N ILE A 234 5.33 9.18 4.87
CA ILE A 234 6.63 9.61 5.38
C ILE A 234 7.14 10.58 4.32
N ASP A 235 6.95 11.87 4.55
CA ASP A 235 7.29 12.92 3.60
C ASP A 235 8.64 13.53 3.96
N CYS A 236 9.53 13.67 2.97
CA CYS A 236 10.90 14.12 3.17
C CYS A 236 11.36 15.09 2.08
N GLU A 237 12.24 16.02 2.44
CA GLU A 237 12.89 16.93 1.50
C GLU A 237 14.31 17.28 1.98
N MET A 238 15.25 17.46 1.05
CA MET A 238 16.66 17.78 1.30
C MET A 238 17.14 18.89 0.37
N SER A 239 17.99 19.77 0.88
CA SER A 239 18.66 20.81 0.09
C SER A 239 20.06 20.39 -0.33
N PHE A 240 20.56 21.01 -1.43
CA PHE A 240 21.91 20.82 -1.96
C PHE A 240 22.20 19.36 -2.34
N VAL A 241 21.25 18.72 -3.03
CA VAL A 241 21.28 17.30 -3.38
C VAL A 241 20.97 17.08 -4.86
N GLU A 242 21.51 15.98 -5.38
CA GLU A 242 21.17 15.37 -6.67
C GLU A 242 20.35 14.10 -6.47
N GLN A 243 19.86 13.51 -7.56
CA GLN A 243 19.03 12.30 -7.54
C GLN A 243 19.64 11.15 -6.72
N GLU A 244 20.94 10.88 -6.90
CA GLU A 244 21.59 9.74 -6.25
C GLU A 244 21.78 9.96 -4.74
N ASP A 245 21.86 11.20 -4.26
CA ASP A 245 21.89 11.51 -2.84
C ASP A 245 20.57 11.13 -2.15
N ILE A 246 19.46 11.46 -2.81
CA ILE A 246 18.11 11.06 -2.35
C ILE A 246 17.97 9.55 -2.37
N ILE A 247 18.28 8.91 -3.51
CA ILE A 247 18.19 7.46 -3.67
C ILE A 247 19.01 6.75 -2.60
N THR A 248 20.26 7.13 -2.39
CA THR A 248 21.15 6.52 -1.39
C THR A 248 20.61 6.67 0.03
N THR A 249 20.15 7.86 0.39
CA THR A 249 19.60 8.14 1.72
C THR A 249 18.38 7.27 2.02
N PHE A 250 17.45 7.19 1.09
CA PHE A 250 16.18 6.49 1.32
C PHE A 250 16.22 4.99 1.02
N GLU A 251 17.16 4.55 0.19
CA GLU A 251 17.54 3.14 0.12
C GLU A 251 18.10 2.65 1.46
N GLY A 252 18.94 3.46 2.10
CA GLY A 252 19.44 3.20 3.46
C GLY A 252 18.32 3.07 4.49
N MET A 253 17.30 3.95 4.43
CA MET A 253 16.12 3.84 5.30
C MET A 253 15.35 2.54 5.06
N ALA A 254 15.11 2.16 3.81
CA ALA A 254 14.44 0.91 3.46
C ALA A 254 15.22 -0.30 4.02
N LYS A 255 16.53 -0.36 3.81
CA LYS A 255 17.40 -1.42 4.36
C LYS A 255 17.34 -1.49 5.89
N HIS A 256 17.36 -0.33 6.56
CA HIS A 256 17.19 -0.24 8.02
C HIS A 256 15.86 -0.83 8.48
N LEU A 257 14.74 -0.49 7.82
CA LEU A 257 13.42 -1.03 8.16
C LEU A 257 13.33 -2.53 7.94
N PHE A 258 13.85 -3.05 6.83
CA PHE A 258 13.89 -4.50 6.57
C PHE A 258 14.68 -5.24 7.63
N LYS A 259 15.85 -4.73 8.00
CA LYS A 259 16.70 -5.33 9.03
C LYS A 259 16.04 -5.32 10.40
N THR A 260 15.53 -4.16 10.84
CA THR A 260 15.02 -3.99 12.21
C THR A 260 13.65 -4.60 12.43
N LEU A 261 12.77 -4.60 11.43
CA LEU A 261 11.38 -5.03 11.59
C LEU A 261 11.09 -6.41 11.03
N ARG A 262 11.89 -6.87 10.03
CA ARG A 262 11.70 -8.17 9.39
C ARG A 262 12.87 -9.12 9.58
N GLY A 263 14.02 -8.65 10.11
CA GLY A 263 15.25 -9.43 10.20
C GLY A 263 15.84 -9.80 8.83
N VAL A 264 15.46 -9.07 7.77
CA VAL A 264 15.95 -9.29 6.40
C VAL A 264 17.07 -8.31 6.12
N GLU A 265 18.24 -8.82 5.78
CA GLU A 265 19.40 -8.00 5.45
C GLU A 265 19.54 -7.86 3.93
N LEU A 266 19.39 -6.65 3.43
CA LEU A 266 19.54 -6.29 2.01
C LEU A 266 20.87 -5.54 1.84
N THR A 267 21.92 -6.25 1.41
CA THR A 267 23.29 -5.71 1.35
C THR A 267 23.59 -5.02 0.03
N GLU A 268 23.11 -5.58 -1.10
CA GLU A 268 23.38 -5.04 -2.42
C GLU A 268 22.60 -3.75 -2.68
N PRO A 269 23.15 -2.83 -3.49
CA PRO A 269 22.42 -1.68 -3.98
C PRO A 269 21.15 -2.12 -4.76
N PHE A 270 20.06 -1.39 -4.59
CA PHE A 270 18.85 -1.69 -5.36
C PHE A 270 19.07 -1.33 -6.84
N PRO A 271 18.67 -2.19 -7.80
CA PRO A 271 18.79 -1.88 -9.22
C PRO A 271 18.10 -0.56 -9.57
N ARG A 272 18.72 0.23 -10.49
CA ARG A 272 18.09 1.37 -11.15
C ARG A 272 17.61 0.90 -12.51
N MET A 273 16.34 1.08 -12.80
CA MET A 273 15.70 0.70 -14.07
C MET A 273 15.06 1.94 -14.69
N ALA A 274 15.43 2.27 -15.93
CA ALA A 274 14.75 3.33 -16.65
C ALA A 274 13.27 2.99 -16.85
N TRP A 275 12.38 3.97 -16.75
CA TRP A 275 10.95 3.79 -16.98
C TRP A 275 10.66 3.14 -18.35
N ALA A 276 11.39 3.53 -19.38
CA ALA A 276 11.25 2.95 -20.72
C ALA A 276 11.50 1.44 -20.73
N ASP A 277 12.51 0.96 -19.99
CA ASP A 277 12.81 -0.47 -19.84
C ASP A 277 11.77 -1.20 -19.01
N ALA A 278 11.28 -0.58 -17.93
CA ALA A 278 10.20 -1.11 -17.12
C ALA A 278 8.93 -1.33 -17.96
N MET A 279 8.56 -0.35 -18.77
CA MET A 279 7.42 -0.45 -19.69
C MET A 279 7.66 -1.42 -20.83
N LYS A 280 8.87 -1.47 -21.38
CA LYS A 280 9.24 -2.38 -22.48
C LYS A 280 9.19 -3.84 -22.07
N TYR A 281 9.81 -4.18 -20.93
CA TYR A 281 10.01 -5.57 -20.51
C TYR A 281 8.96 -6.11 -19.53
N TYR A 282 8.19 -5.23 -18.91
CA TYR A 282 7.23 -5.63 -17.86
C TYR A 282 5.85 -4.96 -18.00
N GLY A 283 5.71 -3.93 -18.86
CA GLY A 283 4.45 -3.22 -19.08
C GLY A 283 3.92 -2.45 -17.88
N SER A 284 4.81 -2.10 -16.95
CA SER A 284 4.47 -1.40 -15.71
C SER A 284 5.64 -0.56 -15.23
N ASP A 285 5.34 0.61 -14.68
CA ASP A 285 6.27 1.48 -13.95
C ASP A 285 6.69 0.95 -12.57
N LYS A 286 6.06 -0.14 -12.13
CA LYS A 286 6.32 -0.84 -10.87
C LYS A 286 6.44 -2.36 -11.07
N PRO A 287 7.46 -2.84 -11.78
CA PRO A 287 7.59 -4.24 -12.13
C PRO A 287 7.87 -5.12 -10.88
N ASP A 288 7.22 -6.28 -10.82
CA ASP A 288 7.54 -7.31 -9.84
C ASP A 288 8.71 -8.15 -10.34
N LEU A 289 9.88 -7.97 -9.72
CA LEU A 289 11.12 -8.65 -10.09
C LEU A 289 11.41 -9.92 -9.29
N ARG A 290 10.46 -10.42 -8.50
CA ARG A 290 10.62 -11.71 -7.78
C ARG A 290 10.77 -12.89 -8.72
N PHE A 291 10.35 -12.75 -9.97
CA PHE A 291 10.41 -13.76 -11.02
C PHE A 291 10.69 -13.14 -12.39
N GLY A 292 11.09 -13.97 -13.33
CA GLY A 292 11.43 -13.60 -14.72
C GLY A 292 10.21 -13.26 -15.56
N MET A 293 10.00 -13.95 -16.70
CA MET A 293 8.94 -13.71 -17.68
C MET A 293 8.98 -12.30 -18.27
N LYS A 294 10.17 -11.82 -18.68
CA LYS A 294 10.30 -10.58 -19.44
C LYS A 294 9.52 -10.68 -20.76
N PHE A 295 8.94 -9.57 -21.17
CA PHE A 295 8.29 -9.49 -22.47
C PHE A 295 9.31 -9.57 -23.59
N VAL A 296 8.94 -10.30 -24.64
CA VAL A 296 9.64 -10.31 -25.91
C VAL A 296 8.69 -9.80 -26.98
N GLU A 297 9.12 -8.79 -27.71
CA GLU A 297 8.40 -8.30 -28.88
C GLU A 297 8.55 -9.27 -30.05
N LEU A 298 7.44 -9.64 -30.68
CA LEU A 298 7.36 -10.67 -31.69
C LEU A 298 6.91 -10.13 -33.05
N MET A 299 6.91 -8.80 -33.24
CA MET A 299 6.46 -8.17 -34.50
C MET A 299 7.19 -8.72 -35.72
N ASP A 300 8.53 -8.71 -35.68
CA ASP A 300 9.39 -9.14 -36.81
C ASP A 300 9.33 -10.66 -37.06
N ILE A 301 8.82 -11.44 -36.11
CA ILE A 301 8.76 -12.90 -36.18
C ILE A 301 7.39 -13.40 -36.61
N MET A 302 6.32 -12.78 -36.08
CA MET A 302 4.97 -13.34 -36.14
C MET A 302 4.01 -12.59 -37.10
N LYS A 303 4.37 -11.39 -37.56
CA LYS A 303 3.54 -10.58 -38.45
C LYS A 303 3.77 -10.94 -39.93
N GLY A 304 2.73 -10.91 -40.77
CA GLY A 304 2.83 -11.09 -42.22
C GLY A 304 2.59 -12.51 -42.74
N TYR A 305 1.99 -13.38 -41.92
CA TYR A 305 1.73 -14.78 -42.29
C TYR A 305 0.23 -15.09 -42.54
N GLY A 306 -0.62 -14.07 -42.72
CA GLY A 306 -2.06 -14.24 -43.01
C GLY A 306 -2.92 -14.50 -41.79
N PHE A 307 -2.37 -14.39 -40.57
CA PHE A 307 -3.18 -14.37 -39.34
C PHE A 307 -3.58 -12.91 -39.03
N SER A 308 -4.78 -12.53 -39.43
CA SER A 308 -5.28 -11.15 -39.42
C SER A 308 -5.17 -10.46 -38.06
N VAL A 309 -5.26 -11.20 -36.97
CA VAL A 309 -5.12 -10.67 -35.60
C VAL A 309 -3.73 -10.12 -35.35
N PHE A 310 -2.71 -10.80 -35.87
CA PHE A 310 -1.31 -10.35 -35.75
C PHE A 310 -0.93 -9.40 -36.89
N ASP A 311 -1.42 -9.63 -38.10
CA ASP A 311 -1.08 -8.81 -39.26
C ASP A 311 -1.58 -7.37 -39.13
N ASN A 312 -2.70 -7.15 -38.45
CA ASN A 312 -3.27 -5.82 -38.16
C ASN A 312 -2.81 -5.22 -36.83
N ALA A 313 -2.00 -5.93 -36.04
CA ALA A 313 -1.55 -5.42 -34.74
C ALA A 313 -0.45 -4.36 -34.87
N ALA A 314 -0.48 -3.37 -33.97
CA ALA A 314 0.61 -2.43 -33.76
C ALA A 314 1.66 -2.98 -32.78
N TYR A 315 1.29 -4.00 -32.00
CA TYR A 315 2.20 -4.67 -31.07
C TYR A 315 1.79 -6.14 -30.89
N ILE A 316 2.80 -7.02 -30.92
CA ILE A 316 2.70 -8.45 -30.58
C ILE A 316 3.77 -8.72 -29.53
N GLY A 317 3.38 -9.14 -28.35
CA GLY A 317 4.30 -9.44 -27.25
C GLY A 317 4.00 -10.77 -26.58
N GLY A 318 5.05 -11.48 -26.21
CA GLY A 318 4.95 -12.79 -25.57
C GLY A 318 5.72 -12.88 -24.25
N ILE A 319 5.30 -13.82 -23.41
CA ILE A 319 6.00 -14.26 -22.20
C ILE A 319 6.19 -15.77 -22.23
N CYS A 320 7.25 -16.25 -21.57
CA CYS A 320 7.50 -17.68 -21.36
C CYS A 320 7.22 -18.06 -19.91
N ALA A 321 6.23 -18.93 -19.71
CA ALA A 321 5.91 -19.52 -18.39
C ALA A 321 6.61 -20.87 -18.27
N GLU A 322 7.72 -20.92 -17.53
CA GLU A 322 8.54 -22.10 -17.36
C GLU A 322 7.74 -23.25 -16.70
N GLY A 323 7.86 -24.46 -17.24
CA GLY A 323 7.22 -25.66 -16.74
C GLY A 323 5.70 -25.73 -16.90
N ALA A 324 5.06 -24.76 -17.58
CA ALA A 324 3.60 -24.66 -17.68
C ALA A 324 2.99 -25.34 -18.92
N ALA A 325 3.75 -26.11 -19.73
CA ALA A 325 3.22 -26.80 -20.90
C ALA A 325 2.09 -27.81 -20.56
N THR A 326 2.04 -28.29 -19.32
CA THR A 326 1.03 -29.23 -18.83
C THR A 326 -0.34 -28.60 -18.54
N TYR A 327 -0.50 -27.28 -18.68
CA TYR A 327 -1.78 -26.61 -18.49
C TYR A 327 -2.86 -27.23 -19.37
N THR A 328 -3.95 -27.59 -18.77
CA THR A 328 -5.12 -28.15 -19.47
C THR A 328 -5.78 -27.10 -20.35
N ARG A 329 -6.59 -27.55 -21.33
CA ARG A 329 -7.40 -26.63 -22.14
C ARG A 329 -8.27 -25.73 -21.27
N LYS A 330 -8.88 -26.27 -20.21
CA LYS A 330 -9.72 -25.51 -19.27
C LYS A 330 -8.93 -24.36 -18.59
N GLN A 331 -7.69 -24.59 -18.23
CA GLN A 331 -6.82 -23.56 -17.62
C GLN A 331 -6.45 -22.49 -18.66
N LEU A 332 -6.15 -22.86 -19.89
CA LEU A 332 -5.85 -21.92 -20.98
C LEU A 332 -7.09 -21.10 -21.39
N ASP A 333 -8.25 -21.72 -21.42
CA ASP A 333 -9.53 -21.02 -21.65
C ASP A 333 -9.80 -20.03 -20.50
N ALA A 334 -9.53 -20.40 -19.26
CA ALA A 334 -9.66 -19.51 -18.09
C ALA A 334 -8.71 -18.31 -18.16
N LEU A 335 -7.46 -18.49 -18.59
CA LEU A 335 -6.52 -17.38 -18.83
C LEU A 335 -6.99 -16.47 -19.97
N THR A 336 -7.57 -17.05 -21.02
CA THR A 336 -8.14 -16.27 -22.14
C THR A 336 -9.32 -15.41 -21.66
N GLU A 337 -10.20 -15.95 -20.83
CA GLU A 337 -11.30 -15.18 -20.23
C GLU A 337 -10.78 -14.15 -19.20
N PHE A 338 -9.71 -14.46 -18.48
CA PHE A 338 -9.07 -13.51 -17.57
C PHE A 338 -8.60 -12.25 -18.31
N VAL A 339 -7.86 -12.40 -19.42
CA VAL A 339 -7.34 -11.23 -20.17
C VAL A 339 -8.43 -10.43 -20.87
N LYS A 340 -9.61 -11.06 -21.16
CA LYS A 340 -10.77 -10.39 -21.74
C LYS A 340 -11.61 -9.59 -20.74
N LYS A 341 -11.39 -9.74 -19.43
CA LYS A 341 -12.13 -8.96 -18.42
C LYS A 341 -12.07 -7.47 -18.76
N PRO A 342 -13.15 -6.70 -18.53
CA PRO A 342 -13.19 -5.27 -18.88
C PRO A 342 -12.03 -4.44 -18.32
N GLN A 343 -11.55 -4.80 -17.15
CA GLN A 343 -10.43 -4.12 -16.47
C GLN A 343 -9.09 -4.31 -17.20
N ILE A 344 -8.92 -5.41 -17.95
CA ILE A 344 -7.73 -5.74 -18.73
C ILE A 344 -7.98 -5.39 -20.21
N GLY A 345 -9.08 -5.88 -20.78
CA GLY A 345 -9.60 -5.48 -22.08
C GLY A 345 -8.81 -6.01 -23.30
N ALA A 346 -8.09 -7.14 -23.16
CA ALA A 346 -7.46 -7.78 -24.31
C ALA A 346 -8.52 -8.49 -25.16
N LYS A 347 -8.31 -8.52 -26.48
CA LYS A 347 -9.26 -9.15 -27.43
C LYS A 347 -9.21 -10.67 -27.41
N GLY A 348 -8.10 -11.26 -26.96
CA GLY A 348 -7.84 -12.69 -26.89
C GLY A 348 -6.41 -13.00 -26.53
N MET A 349 -6.07 -14.29 -26.49
CA MET A 349 -4.73 -14.77 -26.17
C MET A 349 -4.35 -15.91 -27.11
N VAL A 350 -3.13 -15.88 -27.64
CA VAL A 350 -2.52 -16.99 -28.36
C VAL A 350 -1.56 -17.70 -27.41
N TYR A 351 -1.50 -19.04 -27.49
CA TYR A 351 -0.55 -19.81 -26.71
C TYR A 351 0.21 -20.83 -27.59
N ALA A 352 1.41 -21.18 -27.16
CA ALA A 352 2.18 -22.26 -27.73
C ALA A 352 2.85 -23.09 -26.63
N ARG A 353 2.79 -24.42 -26.77
CA ARG A 353 3.45 -25.38 -25.87
C ARG A 353 4.72 -25.87 -26.50
N ILE A 354 5.75 -26.01 -25.69
CA ILE A 354 7.00 -26.66 -26.08
C ILE A 354 6.93 -28.11 -25.63
N GLU A 355 6.75 -29.00 -26.58
CA GLU A 355 6.68 -30.44 -26.31
C GLU A 355 8.03 -31.00 -25.82
N ALA A 356 8.04 -32.21 -25.29
CA ALA A 356 9.23 -32.84 -24.74
C ALA A 356 10.36 -33.05 -25.78
N ASP A 357 9.99 -33.24 -27.04
CA ASP A 357 10.93 -33.35 -28.17
C ASP A 357 11.41 -31.99 -28.72
N GLY A 358 10.95 -30.90 -28.12
CA GLY A 358 11.29 -29.53 -28.52
C GLY A 358 10.38 -28.97 -29.64
N THR A 359 9.40 -29.72 -30.13
CA THR A 359 8.42 -29.27 -31.12
C THR A 359 7.50 -28.21 -30.50
N VAL A 360 7.12 -27.22 -31.28
CA VAL A 360 6.20 -26.15 -30.84
C VAL A 360 4.80 -26.46 -31.35
N LYS A 361 3.82 -26.56 -30.44
CA LYS A 361 2.41 -26.65 -30.76
C LYS A 361 1.68 -25.39 -30.35
N SER A 362 1.12 -24.68 -31.32
CA SER A 362 0.41 -23.42 -31.10
C SER A 362 -1.08 -23.52 -31.37
N SER A 363 -1.87 -22.68 -30.71
CA SER A 363 -3.30 -22.50 -31.03
C SER A 363 -3.53 -21.92 -32.44
N VAL A 364 -2.49 -21.48 -33.13
CA VAL A 364 -2.52 -20.86 -34.46
C VAL A 364 -1.62 -21.58 -35.47
N ASP A 365 -1.30 -22.85 -35.26
CA ASP A 365 -0.38 -23.68 -36.11
C ASP A 365 -0.69 -23.60 -37.59
N LYS A 366 -1.96 -23.48 -37.99
CA LYS A 366 -2.38 -23.42 -39.39
C LYS A 366 -1.85 -22.22 -40.17
N PHE A 367 -1.37 -21.19 -39.49
CA PHE A 367 -0.83 -19.99 -40.13
C PHE A 367 0.70 -19.95 -40.17
N TYR A 368 1.40 -20.77 -39.37
CA TYR A 368 2.84 -20.67 -39.15
C TYR A 368 3.53 -22.00 -39.41
N THR A 369 4.65 -21.91 -40.12
CA THR A 369 5.56 -23.08 -40.29
C THR A 369 6.28 -23.36 -38.97
N GLN A 370 6.77 -24.59 -38.79
CA GLN A 370 7.58 -24.95 -37.64
C GLN A 370 8.85 -24.09 -37.52
N GLU A 371 9.42 -23.64 -38.65
CA GLU A 371 10.56 -22.73 -38.64
C GLU A 371 10.26 -21.40 -37.96
N VAL A 372 9.10 -20.79 -38.25
CA VAL A 372 8.66 -19.53 -37.61
C VAL A 372 8.38 -19.73 -36.13
N LEU A 373 7.68 -20.81 -35.78
CA LEU A 373 7.40 -21.16 -34.40
C LEU A 373 8.69 -21.44 -33.61
N GLN A 374 9.70 -22.02 -34.24
CA GLN A 374 11.00 -22.25 -33.62
C GLN A 374 11.75 -20.92 -33.35
N LYS A 375 11.71 -19.96 -34.28
CA LYS A 375 12.26 -18.60 -34.10
C LYS A 375 11.57 -17.90 -32.92
N MET A 376 10.24 -18.02 -32.78
CA MET A 376 9.49 -17.49 -31.67
C MET A 376 9.94 -18.13 -30.34
N LYS A 377 10.06 -19.45 -30.27
CA LYS A 377 10.57 -20.19 -29.11
C LYS A 377 11.97 -19.72 -28.71
N GLU A 378 12.88 -19.58 -29.66
CA GLU A 378 14.25 -19.12 -29.44
C GLU A 378 14.28 -17.68 -28.89
N ALA A 379 13.51 -16.78 -29.48
CA ALA A 379 13.40 -15.39 -29.03
C ALA A 379 12.92 -15.28 -27.57
N LEU A 380 12.01 -16.16 -27.16
CA LEU A 380 11.50 -16.23 -25.79
C LEU A 380 12.36 -17.09 -24.83
N GLY A 381 13.42 -17.72 -25.35
CA GLY A 381 14.29 -18.61 -24.58
C GLY A 381 13.56 -19.84 -24.01
N ALA A 382 12.44 -20.24 -24.63
CA ALA A 382 11.59 -21.31 -24.13
C ALA A 382 12.22 -22.71 -24.34
N LYS A 383 12.03 -23.58 -23.37
CA LYS A 383 12.57 -24.95 -23.32
C LYS A 383 11.44 -25.98 -23.37
N PRO A 384 11.74 -27.26 -23.66
CA PRO A 384 10.77 -28.34 -23.50
C PRO A 384 10.09 -28.29 -22.13
N GLY A 385 8.76 -28.35 -22.12
CA GLY A 385 7.94 -28.22 -20.91
C GLY A 385 7.42 -26.82 -20.63
N ASP A 386 7.83 -25.80 -21.39
CA ASP A 386 7.39 -24.41 -21.18
C ASP A 386 6.12 -24.07 -21.98
N LEU A 387 5.41 -23.05 -21.53
CA LEU A 387 4.23 -22.48 -22.17
C LEU A 387 4.53 -21.02 -22.57
N ILE A 388 4.33 -20.72 -23.84
CA ILE A 388 4.40 -19.35 -24.37
C ILE A 388 2.98 -18.80 -24.41
N LEU A 389 2.80 -17.56 -23.92
CA LEU A 389 1.54 -16.82 -23.96
C LEU A 389 1.78 -15.49 -24.69
N ILE A 390 0.89 -15.15 -25.63
CA ILE A 390 1.06 -14.00 -26.54
C ILE A 390 -0.21 -13.17 -26.54
N LEU A 391 -0.04 -11.86 -26.38
CA LEU A 391 -1.09 -10.86 -26.62
C LEU A 391 -0.70 -9.96 -27.79
N SER A 392 -1.71 -9.43 -28.45
CA SER A 392 -1.54 -8.46 -29.54
C SER A 392 -2.64 -7.39 -29.47
N GLY A 393 -2.32 -6.21 -29.97
CA GLY A 393 -3.28 -5.09 -30.00
C GLY A 393 -2.88 -3.97 -30.96
N ASP A 394 -3.77 -3.01 -31.08
CA ASP A 394 -3.67 -1.82 -31.92
C ASP A 394 -2.93 -0.65 -31.25
N ASP A 395 -2.61 -0.79 -29.96
CA ASP A 395 -1.83 0.14 -29.15
C ASP A 395 -0.76 -0.64 -28.36
N ALA A 396 0.49 -0.27 -28.55
CA ALA A 396 1.62 -0.97 -27.93
C ALA A 396 1.64 -0.81 -26.41
N MET A 397 1.38 0.41 -25.90
CA MET A 397 1.42 0.69 -24.47
C MET A 397 0.29 -0.03 -23.73
N LYS A 398 -0.93 0.04 -24.28
CA LYS A 398 -2.09 -0.66 -23.75
C LYS A 398 -1.88 -2.17 -23.74
N THR A 399 -1.33 -2.73 -24.83
CA THR A 399 -1.08 -4.17 -24.94
C THR A 399 -0.01 -4.65 -23.96
N ARG A 400 1.04 -3.84 -23.72
CA ARG A 400 2.05 -4.14 -22.69
C ARG A 400 1.44 -4.14 -21.28
N LYS A 401 0.55 -3.20 -20.96
CA LYS A 401 -0.19 -3.20 -19.69
C LYS A 401 -1.06 -4.44 -19.53
N GLN A 402 -1.74 -4.87 -20.59
CA GLN A 402 -2.53 -6.12 -20.59
C GLN A 402 -1.65 -7.36 -20.39
N LEU A 403 -0.49 -7.39 -21.03
CA LEU A 403 0.48 -8.48 -20.89
C LEU A 403 1.10 -8.52 -19.48
N CYS A 404 1.24 -7.36 -18.82
CA CYS A 404 1.63 -7.27 -17.42
C CYS A 404 0.65 -7.98 -16.50
N GLU A 405 -0.67 -7.75 -16.68
CA GLU A 405 -1.69 -8.43 -15.89
C GLU A 405 -1.62 -9.97 -16.07
N LEU A 406 -1.44 -10.43 -17.30
CA LEU A 406 -1.26 -11.86 -17.61
C LEU A 406 0.02 -12.41 -16.95
N ARG A 407 1.12 -11.67 -16.99
CA ARG A 407 2.39 -12.03 -16.34
C ARG A 407 2.21 -12.18 -14.82
N LEU A 408 1.53 -11.24 -14.18
CA LEU A 408 1.26 -11.26 -12.73
C LEU A 408 0.35 -12.43 -12.34
N GLU A 409 -0.67 -12.71 -13.13
CA GLU A 409 -1.55 -13.87 -12.95
C GLU A 409 -0.77 -15.18 -13.05
N MET A 410 0.05 -15.34 -14.09
CA MET A 410 0.93 -16.51 -14.23
C MET A 410 1.90 -16.65 -13.07
N GLY A 411 2.52 -15.55 -12.63
CA GLY A 411 3.39 -15.53 -11.45
C GLY A 411 2.67 -16.00 -10.17
N SER A 412 1.39 -15.66 -10.03
CA SER A 412 0.56 -16.11 -8.90
C SER A 412 0.23 -17.60 -9.01
N GLN A 413 -0.24 -18.06 -10.18
CA GLN A 413 -0.61 -19.47 -10.40
C GLN A 413 0.58 -20.42 -10.24
N LEU A 414 1.78 -19.97 -10.61
CA LEU A 414 3.02 -20.74 -10.48
C LEU A 414 3.70 -20.59 -9.10
N GLY A 415 3.11 -19.85 -8.16
CA GLY A 415 3.64 -19.64 -6.82
C GLY A 415 4.94 -18.81 -6.77
N LEU A 416 5.23 -18.02 -7.82
CA LEU A 416 6.47 -17.24 -7.94
C LEU A 416 6.43 -15.90 -7.17
N ARG A 417 5.24 -15.49 -6.71
CA ARG A 417 5.01 -14.26 -5.97
C ARG A 417 5.03 -14.50 -4.46
N ASP A 418 6.11 -15.10 -3.96
CA ASP A 418 6.27 -15.36 -2.51
C ASP A 418 6.25 -14.04 -1.73
N LYS A 419 5.34 -13.93 -0.77
CA LYS A 419 5.19 -12.74 0.11
C LYS A 419 6.35 -12.57 1.09
N ASN A 420 7.15 -13.60 1.33
CA ASN A 420 8.32 -13.55 2.22
C ASN A 420 9.63 -13.20 1.49
N LYS A 421 9.61 -13.17 0.15
CA LYS A 421 10.73 -12.72 -0.67
C LYS A 421 10.54 -11.26 -1.03
N PHE A 422 11.53 -10.43 -0.70
CA PHE A 422 11.51 -9.00 -1.01
C PHE A 422 12.54 -8.67 -2.08
N VAL A 423 12.09 -8.06 -3.16
CA VAL A 423 12.93 -7.55 -4.24
C VAL A 423 12.60 -6.08 -4.46
N CYS A 424 13.60 -5.25 -4.24
CA CYS A 424 13.48 -3.80 -4.33
C CYS A 424 14.18 -3.30 -5.60
N LEU A 425 13.68 -2.22 -6.19
CA LEU A 425 14.33 -1.50 -7.27
C LEU A 425 13.92 -0.02 -7.23
N TRP A 426 14.70 0.82 -7.92
CA TRP A 426 14.31 2.17 -8.27
C TRP A 426 13.94 2.22 -9.75
N VAL A 427 12.80 2.80 -10.05
CA VAL A 427 12.44 3.19 -11.41
C VAL A 427 12.78 4.67 -11.56
N ILE A 428 13.51 5.01 -12.61
CA ILE A 428 14.05 6.36 -12.86
C ILE A 428 13.75 6.79 -14.30
N ASP A 429 14.09 8.02 -14.64
CA ASP A 429 13.99 8.56 -16.01
C ASP A 429 12.57 8.47 -16.57
N PHE A 430 11.58 8.85 -15.77
CA PHE A 430 10.19 8.93 -16.19
C PHE A 430 10.01 9.98 -17.31
N PRO A 431 9.00 9.83 -18.18
CA PRO A 431 8.56 10.95 -19.02
C PRO A 431 8.19 12.15 -18.14
N MET A 432 8.56 13.34 -18.59
CA MET A 432 8.21 14.58 -17.90
C MET A 432 6.72 14.88 -18.03
N PHE A 433 6.17 14.58 -19.20
CA PHE A 433 4.79 14.88 -19.59
C PHE A 433 4.09 13.64 -20.11
N GLU A 434 2.77 13.63 -19.96
CA GLU A 434 1.87 12.69 -20.62
C GLU A 434 0.78 13.47 -21.35
N TRP A 435 0.28 12.92 -22.45
CA TRP A 435 -0.82 13.51 -23.20
C TRP A 435 -2.15 13.14 -22.56
N SER A 436 -2.96 14.12 -22.23
CA SER A 436 -4.33 13.93 -21.78
C SER A 436 -5.30 14.07 -22.95
N GLU A 437 -5.96 12.98 -23.34
CA GLU A 437 -7.02 13.00 -24.36
C GLU A 437 -8.24 13.83 -23.89
N GLU A 438 -8.55 13.83 -22.60
CA GLU A 438 -9.64 14.56 -22.01
C GLU A 438 -9.40 16.08 -22.06
N GLU A 439 -8.20 16.50 -21.68
CA GLU A 439 -7.80 17.91 -21.63
C GLU A 439 -7.26 18.43 -22.97
N GLY A 440 -6.89 17.53 -23.90
CA GLY A 440 -6.29 17.86 -25.20
C GLY A 440 -4.96 18.60 -25.09
N ARG A 441 -4.16 18.30 -24.05
CA ARG A 441 -2.87 18.96 -23.77
C ARG A 441 -1.91 18.06 -23.02
N LEU A 442 -0.66 18.48 -22.93
CA LEU A 442 0.32 17.86 -22.05
C LEU A 442 0.01 18.13 -20.57
N MET A 443 0.12 17.09 -19.76
CA MET A 443 0.01 17.14 -18.32
C MET A 443 1.34 16.70 -17.71
N ALA A 444 1.68 17.21 -16.53
CA ALA A 444 2.85 16.71 -15.80
C ALA A 444 2.57 15.28 -15.34
N MET A 445 3.52 14.35 -15.60
CA MET A 445 3.37 12.97 -15.16
C MET A 445 3.42 12.82 -13.62
N HIS A 446 4.21 13.67 -12.95
CA HIS A 446 4.30 13.72 -11.48
C HIS A 446 3.63 15.00 -10.97
N HIS A 447 4.34 16.11 -11.00
CA HIS A 447 3.83 17.43 -10.59
C HIS A 447 4.61 18.57 -11.28
N PRO A 448 4.07 19.81 -11.31
CA PRO A 448 4.65 20.93 -12.08
C PRO A 448 6.04 21.37 -11.59
N PHE A 449 6.45 20.98 -10.40
CA PHE A 449 7.73 21.40 -9.79
C PHE A 449 8.86 20.40 -10.01
N THR A 450 8.61 19.30 -10.74
CA THR A 450 9.61 18.30 -11.08
C THR A 450 10.64 18.89 -12.03
N HIS A 451 11.93 18.69 -11.75
CA HIS A 451 13.01 19.12 -12.62
C HIS A 451 13.13 18.17 -13.83
N PRO A 452 13.25 18.68 -15.07
CA PRO A 452 13.64 17.85 -16.20
C PRO A 452 15.10 17.40 -16.05
N LYS A 453 15.52 16.31 -16.71
CA LYS A 453 16.94 16.00 -16.82
C LYS A 453 17.68 17.16 -17.48
N ASP A 454 18.87 17.53 -16.99
CA ASP A 454 19.62 18.69 -17.47
C ASP A 454 19.91 18.59 -18.98
N GLU A 455 20.25 17.39 -19.45
CA GLU A 455 20.52 17.13 -20.88
C GLU A 455 19.28 17.29 -21.76
N ASP A 456 18.08 17.16 -21.21
CA ASP A 456 16.80 17.25 -21.94
C ASP A 456 16.18 18.66 -21.90
N ILE A 457 16.72 19.61 -21.12
CA ILE A 457 16.19 20.99 -21.05
C ILE A 457 16.02 21.65 -22.43
N PRO A 458 16.97 21.51 -23.38
CA PRO A 458 16.78 22.07 -24.73
C PRO A 458 15.59 21.51 -25.49
N LEU A 459 15.12 20.30 -25.16
CA LEU A 459 13.95 19.66 -25.78
C LEU A 459 12.63 20.30 -25.37
N LEU A 460 12.60 21.05 -24.27
CA LEU A 460 11.39 21.80 -23.87
C LEU A 460 10.88 22.78 -24.91
N ASP A 461 11.77 23.27 -25.79
CA ASP A 461 11.41 24.20 -26.87
C ASP A 461 11.11 23.50 -28.21
N THR A 462 11.54 22.24 -28.38
CA THR A 462 11.49 21.53 -29.68
C THR A 462 10.62 20.28 -29.66
N ASP A 463 10.70 19.49 -28.63
CA ASP A 463 9.94 18.25 -28.44
C ASP A 463 9.68 17.96 -26.95
N PRO A 464 8.76 18.69 -26.31
CA PRO A 464 8.48 18.52 -24.89
C PRO A 464 8.08 17.08 -24.51
N ALA A 465 7.46 16.33 -25.42
CA ALA A 465 7.03 14.94 -25.16
C ALA A 465 8.20 13.97 -24.97
N ALA A 466 9.39 14.30 -25.47
CA ALA A 466 10.59 13.49 -25.31
C ALA A 466 11.40 13.80 -24.02
N VAL A 467 11.03 14.86 -23.28
CA VAL A 467 11.74 15.27 -22.07
C VAL A 467 11.54 14.26 -20.97
N ARG A 468 12.63 13.85 -20.32
CA ARG A 468 12.60 12.99 -19.13
C ARG A 468 12.64 13.83 -17.87
N ALA A 469 11.92 13.37 -16.87
CA ALA A 469 11.90 13.93 -15.51
C ALA A 469 13.10 13.40 -14.69
N ASP A 470 13.64 14.24 -13.85
CA ASP A 470 14.56 13.83 -12.78
C ASP A 470 13.77 13.31 -11.57
N ALA A 471 13.02 12.23 -11.84
CA ALA A 471 12.09 11.59 -10.90
C ALA A 471 12.49 10.13 -10.68
N TYR A 472 12.09 9.61 -9.54
CA TYR A 472 12.46 8.28 -9.07
C TYR A 472 11.39 7.69 -8.15
N ASP A 473 11.00 6.43 -8.38
CA ASP A 473 10.07 5.68 -7.54
C ASP A 473 10.75 4.43 -6.99
N MET A 474 10.60 4.19 -5.69
CA MET A 474 10.97 2.92 -5.09
C MET A 474 9.84 1.92 -5.24
N VAL A 475 10.18 0.77 -5.80
CA VAL A 475 9.26 -0.35 -6.01
C VAL A 475 9.73 -1.55 -5.20
N VAL A 476 8.82 -2.17 -4.49
CA VAL A 476 9.05 -3.42 -3.75
C VAL A 476 7.97 -4.43 -4.15
N ASN A 477 8.39 -5.57 -4.70
CA ASN A 477 7.48 -6.66 -5.07
C ASN A 477 6.31 -6.26 -6.00
N GLY A 478 6.54 -5.32 -6.91
CA GLY A 478 5.50 -4.83 -7.81
C GLY A 478 4.58 -3.76 -7.21
N VAL A 479 4.95 -3.23 -6.06
CA VAL A 479 4.24 -2.12 -5.39
C VAL A 479 5.16 -0.91 -5.32
N GLU A 480 4.72 0.21 -5.88
CA GLU A 480 5.33 1.51 -5.63
C GLU A 480 5.10 1.89 -4.16
N VAL A 481 6.16 1.90 -3.39
CA VAL A 481 6.08 2.24 -1.95
C VAL A 481 6.31 3.73 -1.69
N GLY A 482 6.77 4.45 -2.67
CA GLY A 482 6.91 5.90 -2.68
C GLY A 482 7.81 6.38 -3.77
N GLY A 483 7.76 7.66 -4.05
CA GLY A 483 8.53 8.31 -5.08
C GLY A 483 8.74 9.78 -4.83
N GLY A 484 9.52 10.38 -5.70
CA GLY A 484 9.85 11.78 -5.65
C GLY A 484 10.62 12.28 -6.86
N SER A 485 11.16 13.46 -6.75
CA SER A 485 11.96 14.07 -7.81
C SER A 485 12.94 15.10 -7.26
N ILE A 486 13.89 15.50 -8.07
CA ILE A 486 14.57 16.79 -7.93
C ILE A 486 13.58 17.89 -8.34
N ARG A 487 13.62 19.03 -7.66
CA ARG A 487 12.69 20.14 -7.87
C ARG A 487 13.30 21.24 -8.70
N ILE A 488 12.47 21.90 -9.49
CA ILE A 488 12.88 23.15 -10.13
C ILE A 488 13.06 24.21 -9.03
N HIS A 489 14.18 24.87 -9.02
CA HIS A 489 14.49 26.00 -8.14
C HIS A 489 14.79 27.30 -8.91
N ASP A 490 14.91 27.20 -10.24
CA ASP A 490 15.06 28.36 -11.13
C ASP A 490 13.68 28.87 -11.60
N ALA A 491 13.43 30.15 -11.35
CA ALA A 491 12.15 30.77 -11.65
C ALA A 491 11.82 30.83 -13.15
N LYS A 492 12.84 30.91 -14.02
CA LYS A 492 12.62 30.97 -15.48
C LYS A 492 12.24 29.58 -16.01
N LEU A 493 12.94 28.54 -15.55
CA LEU A 493 12.61 27.17 -15.90
C LEU A 493 11.19 26.81 -15.39
N GLN A 494 10.84 27.23 -14.18
CA GLN A 494 9.49 27.00 -13.65
C GLN A 494 8.40 27.72 -14.47
N ALA A 495 8.64 28.95 -14.90
CA ALA A 495 7.71 29.67 -15.76
C ALA A 495 7.53 28.96 -17.11
N LYS A 496 8.61 28.43 -17.70
CA LYS A 496 8.57 27.64 -18.93
C LYS A 496 7.75 26.36 -18.77
N MET A 497 7.90 25.68 -17.64
CA MET A 497 7.12 24.47 -17.31
C MET A 497 5.62 24.79 -17.22
N PHE A 498 5.25 25.87 -16.55
CA PHE A 498 3.85 26.31 -16.49
C PHE A 498 3.27 26.63 -17.87
N GLU A 499 4.05 27.30 -18.75
CA GLU A 499 3.64 27.58 -20.12
C GLU A 499 3.31 26.30 -20.89
N ILE A 500 4.20 25.29 -20.85
CA ILE A 500 4.01 23.98 -21.52
C ILE A 500 2.77 23.27 -20.98
N LEU A 501 2.53 23.34 -19.68
CA LEU A 501 1.35 22.77 -19.02
C LEU A 501 0.05 23.58 -19.25
N GLY A 502 0.11 24.67 -20.02
CA GLY A 502 -1.06 25.49 -20.37
C GLY A 502 -1.55 26.42 -19.28
N PHE A 503 -0.70 26.73 -18.28
CA PHE A 503 -1.03 27.78 -17.31
C PHE A 503 -0.79 29.15 -17.94
N THR A 504 -1.77 30.06 -17.79
CA THR A 504 -1.50 31.48 -18.03
C THR A 504 -0.69 32.05 -16.87
N PRO A 505 0.09 33.14 -17.09
CA PRO A 505 0.83 33.78 -15.99
C PRO A 505 -0.05 34.14 -14.79
N GLU A 506 -1.28 34.58 -15.04
CA GLU A 506 -2.24 34.97 -14.00
C GLU A 506 -2.71 33.76 -13.18
N LYS A 507 -2.96 32.62 -13.85
CA LYS A 507 -3.33 31.36 -13.15
C LYS A 507 -2.15 30.82 -12.34
N ALA A 508 -0.95 30.83 -12.90
CA ALA A 508 0.25 30.38 -12.20
C ALA A 508 0.53 31.26 -10.96
N GLU A 509 0.40 32.59 -11.10
CA GLU A 509 0.55 33.52 -9.96
C GLU A 509 -0.55 33.32 -8.90
N ALA A 510 -1.79 33.12 -9.29
CA ALA A 510 -2.90 32.90 -8.36
C ALA A 510 -2.75 31.60 -7.53
N GLN A 511 -2.23 30.54 -8.14
CA GLN A 511 -2.11 29.22 -7.50
C GLN A 511 -0.77 29.01 -6.79
N PHE A 512 0.33 29.49 -7.39
CA PHE A 512 1.70 29.19 -6.96
C PHE A 512 2.55 30.44 -6.75
N GLY A 513 1.97 31.63 -6.82
CA GLY A 513 2.68 32.90 -6.70
C GLY A 513 3.49 33.03 -5.41
N PHE A 514 2.96 32.50 -4.31
CA PHE A 514 3.67 32.47 -3.03
C PHE A 514 4.98 31.66 -3.09
N LEU A 515 4.99 30.50 -3.78
CA LEU A 515 6.18 29.68 -3.96
C LEU A 515 7.16 30.30 -4.95
N MET A 516 6.63 30.78 -6.09
CA MET A 516 7.44 31.50 -7.09
C MET A 516 8.07 32.76 -6.54
N ASN A 517 7.37 33.45 -5.64
CA ASN A 517 7.94 34.61 -4.95
C ASN A 517 9.03 34.23 -3.96
N ALA A 518 8.85 33.12 -3.23
CA ALA A 518 9.88 32.59 -2.32
C ALA A 518 11.17 32.25 -3.07
N PHE A 519 11.09 31.68 -4.27
CA PHE A 519 12.25 31.33 -5.08
C PHE A 519 13.10 32.56 -5.48
N LYS A 520 12.52 33.75 -5.57
CA LYS A 520 13.26 35.00 -5.81
C LYS A 520 14.22 35.39 -4.69
N TYR A 521 14.04 34.81 -3.50
CA TYR A 521 14.90 35.05 -2.33
C TYR A 521 16.00 34.01 -2.14
N GLY A 522 16.26 33.17 -3.15
CA GLY A 522 17.35 32.23 -3.15
C GLY A 522 16.96 30.82 -2.72
N ALA A 523 16.18 30.13 -3.55
CA ALA A 523 15.90 28.72 -3.35
C ALA A 523 17.15 27.87 -3.63
N PRO A 524 17.57 26.96 -2.72
CA PRO A 524 18.65 26.03 -3.01
C PRO A 524 18.20 24.97 -4.00
N PRO A 525 19.12 24.31 -4.73
CA PRO A 525 18.80 23.00 -5.35
C PRO A 525 18.26 22.06 -4.27
N HIS A 526 17.14 21.40 -4.51
CA HIS A 526 16.51 20.51 -3.53
C HIS A 526 15.74 19.39 -4.20
N GLY A 527 15.51 18.35 -3.45
CA GLY A 527 14.75 17.19 -3.87
C GLY A 527 14.24 16.41 -2.68
N GLY A 528 13.31 15.51 -2.92
CA GLY A 528 12.75 14.70 -1.86
C GLY A 528 11.85 13.60 -2.38
N LEU A 529 11.26 12.90 -1.46
CA LEU A 529 10.29 11.85 -1.77
C LEU A 529 9.23 11.74 -0.67
N ALA A 530 8.17 11.01 -0.99
CA ALA A 530 7.17 10.61 -0.02
C ALA A 530 6.94 9.10 -0.09
N TYR A 531 7.09 8.41 1.04
CA TYR A 531 6.71 7.01 1.17
C TYR A 531 5.29 6.85 1.71
N GLY A 532 4.48 6.01 1.10
CA GLY A 532 3.19 5.63 1.63
C GLY A 532 3.35 4.72 2.86
N LEU A 533 3.21 5.27 4.07
CA LEU A 533 3.36 4.48 5.31
C LEU A 533 2.39 3.28 5.34
N ASP A 534 1.15 3.48 4.89
CA ASP A 534 0.14 2.42 4.84
C ASP A 534 0.56 1.27 3.91
N ARG A 535 1.15 1.59 2.75
CA ARG A 535 1.69 0.60 1.81
C ARG A 535 2.87 -0.17 2.39
N TRP A 536 3.80 0.52 3.06
CA TRP A 536 4.93 -0.13 3.72
C TRP A 536 4.48 -1.10 4.81
N VAL A 537 3.52 -0.70 5.64
CA VAL A 537 2.98 -1.57 6.70
C VAL A 537 2.27 -2.76 6.11
N SER A 538 1.42 -2.57 5.09
CA SER A 538 0.71 -3.69 4.44
C SER A 538 1.66 -4.68 3.78
N LEU A 539 2.71 -4.19 3.12
CA LEU A 539 3.75 -5.02 2.51
C LEU A 539 4.48 -5.87 3.58
N PHE A 540 4.89 -5.25 4.68
CA PHE A 540 5.60 -5.92 5.76
C PHE A 540 4.72 -6.92 6.52
N ALA A 541 3.42 -6.65 6.64
CA ALA A 541 2.45 -7.53 7.24
C ALA A 541 1.92 -8.62 6.27
N GLY A 542 2.27 -8.56 4.97
CA GLY A 542 1.81 -9.49 3.94
C GLY A 542 0.31 -9.35 3.61
N LEU A 543 -0.26 -8.15 3.78
CA LEU A 543 -1.67 -7.85 3.54
C LEU A 543 -1.93 -7.50 2.07
N ASP A 544 -3.15 -7.79 1.61
CA ASP A 544 -3.60 -7.46 0.27
C ASP A 544 -4.34 -6.10 0.22
N SER A 545 -4.61 -5.49 1.38
CA SER A 545 -5.28 -4.19 1.50
C SER A 545 -4.66 -3.35 2.61
N ILE A 546 -4.53 -2.04 2.39
CA ILE A 546 -4.06 -1.08 3.40
C ILE A 546 -5.08 -0.85 4.53
N ARG A 547 -6.35 -1.23 4.35
CA ARG A 547 -7.41 -1.03 5.36
C ARG A 547 -7.11 -1.73 6.69
N ASP A 548 -6.45 -2.88 6.64
CA ASP A 548 -6.12 -3.65 7.85
C ASP A 548 -4.92 -3.09 8.64
N CYS A 549 -4.19 -2.13 8.07
CA CYS A 549 -3.13 -1.38 8.77
C CYS A 549 -3.53 0.05 9.16
N ILE A 550 -4.82 0.40 8.99
CA ILE A 550 -5.43 1.67 9.43
C ILE A 550 -6.45 1.35 10.53
N ALA A 551 -6.39 2.10 11.64
CA ALA A 551 -7.25 1.83 12.79
C ALA A 551 -8.75 1.94 12.42
N PHE A 552 -9.14 3.03 11.76
CA PHE A 552 -10.51 3.33 11.35
C PHE A 552 -10.54 3.73 9.87
N PRO A 553 -10.48 2.73 8.95
CA PRO A 553 -10.49 2.99 7.50
C PRO A 553 -11.90 3.32 7.00
N LYS A 554 -11.99 3.95 5.83
CA LYS A 554 -13.23 4.06 5.07
C LYS A 554 -13.50 2.77 4.28
N ASN A 555 -14.78 2.47 4.04
CA ASN A 555 -15.19 1.36 3.16
C ASN A 555 -14.98 1.72 1.66
N ASN A 556 -15.36 0.82 0.75
CA ASN A 556 -15.20 1.03 -0.70
C ASN A 556 -16.04 2.20 -1.25
N SER A 557 -17.05 2.65 -0.50
CA SER A 557 -17.87 3.82 -0.85
C SER A 557 -17.38 5.12 -0.20
N GLY A 558 -16.19 5.12 0.41
CA GLY A 558 -15.63 6.29 1.08
C GLY A 558 -16.28 6.63 2.44
N ARG A 559 -17.08 5.72 3.01
CA ARG A 559 -17.79 5.96 4.25
C ARG A 559 -17.09 5.33 5.45
N ASP A 560 -17.09 6.04 6.57
CA ASP A 560 -16.89 5.45 7.89
C ASP A 560 -18.25 4.99 8.42
N VAL A 561 -18.49 3.68 8.36
CA VAL A 561 -19.79 3.10 8.76
C VAL A 561 -19.95 2.97 10.29
N MET A 562 -18.88 3.16 11.04
CA MET A 562 -18.93 3.18 12.51
C MET A 562 -19.32 4.56 13.03
N LEU A 563 -18.76 5.64 12.46
CA LEU A 563 -19.03 7.02 12.84
C LEU A 563 -20.16 7.65 12.01
N ASP A 564 -20.68 6.94 11.01
CA ASP A 564 -21.66 7.42 10.02
C ASP A 564 -21.18 8.71 9.32
N ALA A 565 -19.93 8.70 8.86
CA ALA A 565 -19.33 9.83 8.14
C ALA A 565 -19.08 9.48 6.66
N PRO A 566 -19.32 10.39 5.71
CA PRO A 566 -19.88 11.73 5.89
C PRO A 566 -21.38 11.71 6.26
N SER A 567 -21.82 12.73 6.99
CA SER A 567 -23.21 12.92 7.41
C SER A 567 -23.71 14.33 7.10
N ALA A 568 -25.02 14.52 7.13
CA ALA A 568 -25.60 15.86 7.03
C ALA A 568 -25.20 16.71 8.24
N ILE A 569 -25.13 18.01 8.04
CA ILE A 569 -24.91 18.99 9.11
C ILE A 569 -26.20 19.79 9.36
N ASP A 570 -26.33 20.36 10.55
CA ASP A 570 -27.51 21.12 10.94
C ASP A 570 -27.69 22.39 10.12
N GLN A 571 -28.95 22.78 9.88
CA GLN A 571 -29.28 24.01 9.14
C GLN A 571 -28.66 25.25 9.78
N THR A 572 -28.66 25.34 11.11
CA THR A 572 -28.01 26.45 11.84
C THR A 572 -26.53 26.58 11.48
N GLN A 573 -25.81 25.47 11.35
CA GLN A 573 -24.41 25.48 10.95
C GLN A 573 -24.23 25.87 9.48
N LEU A 574 -25.13 25.44 8.60
CA LEU A 574 -25.13 25.88 7.19
C LEU A 574 -25.38 27.40 7.08
N ASP A 575 -26.34 27.92 7.86
CA ASP A 575 -26.65 29.35 7.87
C ASP A 575 -25.47 30.20 8.39
N GLU A 576 -24.79 29.74 9.46
CA GLU A 576 -23.57 30.38 9.97
C GLU A 576 -22.42 30.39 8.98
N LEU A 577 -22.35 29.36 8.12
CA LEU A 577 -21.33 29.23 7.06
C LEU A 577 -21.76 29.95 5.75
N ASN A 578 -22.97 30.46 5.66
CA ASN A 578 -23.59 31.01 4.43
C ASN A 578 -23.59 29.97 3.29
N LEU A 579 -23.92 28.71 3.58
CA LEU A 579 -23.96 27.63 2.60
C LEU A 579 -25.37 27.13 2.34
N ILE A 580 -25.63 26.80 1.08
CA ILE A 580 -26.86 26.13 0.65
C ILE A 580 -26.47 24.81 0.01
N VAL A 581 -27.11 23.73 0.47
CA VAL A 581 -26.93 22.40 -0.12
C VAL A 581 -27.98 22.23 -1.22
N ASP A 582 -27.52 22.16 -2.47
CA ASP A 582 -28.34 21.90 -3.66
C ASP A 582 -28.04 20.48 -4.17
N ILE A 583 -28.91 19.52 -3.84
CA ILE A 583 -28.79 18.13 -4.31
C ILE A 583 -29.53 18.04 -5.65
N LYS A 584 -28.75 17.93 -6.74
CA LYS A 584 -29.32 17.59 -8.05
C LYS A 584 -29.66 16.11 -8.07
N GLU A 585 -30.93 15.79 -8.32
CA GLU A 585 -31.42 14.41 -8.50
C GLU A 585 -30.85 13.74 -9.75
#